data_c3d68bca986daac91391218a8d3212fa
#
_entry.id   c3d68bca986daac91391218a8d3212fa
#
_cell.length_a   1.000
_cell.length_b   1.000
_cell.length_c   1.000
_cell.angle_alpha   90.00
_cell.angle_beta   90.00
_cell.angle_gamma   90.00
#
_symmetry.space_group_name_H-M   'P 1'
#
loop_
_entity.id
_entity.type
_entity.pdbx_description
1 polymer ?
#
loop_
_entity_poly.entity_id
_entity_poly.type
_entity_poly.pdbx_seq_one_letter_code
_entity_poly.pdbx_strand_id
1 'polypeptide(L)'
;MSETLAKFNAISAIRSLIDANGMLIIKTIPGHANSIAVFIDNAGRYEIAGTIAGDDTLLIIPRDKISLSHVHSCLEMSLPGLHKQVGRE
;
A
#
# COMPACT_ATOMS: atom_id res chain seq x y z
N MET A 1 4.69 -10.04 -17.97
CA MET A 1 5.49 -9.39 -16.92
C MET A 1 5.57 -10.33 -15.73
N SER A 2 6.74 -10.48 -15.12
CA SER A 2 6.89 -11.32 -13.95
C SER A 2 6.28 -10.64 -12.72
N GLU A 3 5.92 -11.45 -11.73
CA GLU A 3 5.42 -10.92 -10.47
C GLU A 3 6.45 -10.03 -9.78
N THR A 4 7.73 -10.39 -9.84
CA THR A 4 8.81 -9.60 -9.26
C THR A 4 8.90 -8.22 -9.91
N LEU A 5 8.77 -8.14 -11.23
CA LEU A 5 8.81 -6.87 -11.95
C LEU A 5 7.58 -6.02 -11.61
N ALA A 6 6.41 -6.63 -11.48
CA ALA A 6 5.19 -5.91 -11.09
C ALA A 6 5.34 -5.30 -9.70
N LYS A 7 5.91 -6.04 -8.73
CA LYS A 7 6.17 -5.52 -7.40
C LYS A 7 7.16 -4.37 -7.41
N PHE A 8 8.23 -4.48 -8.18
CA PHE A 8 9.22 -3.42 -8.31
C PHE A 8 8.57 -2.16 -8.88
N ASN A 9 7.75 -2.30 -9.92
CA ASN A 9 7.08 -1.15 -10.54
C ASN A 9 6.10 -0.49 -9.57
N ALA A 10 5.38 -1.27 -8.76
CA ALA A 10 4.47 -0.73 -7.76
C ALA A 10 5.23 0.09 -6.71
N ILE A 11 6.34 -0.45 -6.17
CA ILE A 11 7.17 0.26 -5.20
C ILE A 11 7.70 1.56 -5.79
N SER A 12 8.17 1.54 -7.04
CA SER A 12 8.73 2.73 -7.69
C SER A 12 7.70 3.85 -7.85
N ALA A 13 6.42 3.52 -7.92
CA ALA A 13 5.37 4.51 -8.07
C ALA A 13 4.95 5.13 -6.73
N ILE A 14 5.34 4.56 -5.60
CA ILE A 14 4.95 5.03 -4.28
C ILE A 14 5.90 6.12 -3.81
N ARG A 15 5.34 7.25 -3.38
CA ARG A 15 6.12 8.42 -2.94
C ARG A 15 6.22 8.51 -1.42
N SER A 16 5.15 8.23 -0.70
CA SER A 16 5.17 8.32 0.77
C SER A 16 4.08 7.46 1.39
N LEU A 17 4.28 7.14 2.67
CA LEU A 17 3.34 6.38 3.51
C LEU A 17 3.02 7.25 4.71
N ILE A 18 1.73 7.49 4.95
CA ILE A 18 1.28 8.39 6.03
C ILE A 18 0.27 7.65 6.91
N ASP A 19 0.59 7.51 8.20
CA ASP A 19 -0.34 6.95 9.17
C ASP A 19 -1.25 8.07 9.68
N ALA A 20 -2.56 7.90 9.57
CA ALA A 20 -3.52 8.93 10.02
C ALA A 20 -4.84 8.29 10.43
N ASN A 21 -5.29 8.58 11.64
CA ASN A 21 -6.61 8.19 12.13
C ASN A 21 -6.90 6.69 11.99
N GLY A 22 -5.91 5.86 12.29
CA GLY A 22 -6.06 4.41 12.18
C GLY A 22 -6.07 3.89 10.75
N MET A 23 -5.74 4.72 9.78
CA MET A 23 -5.70 4.36 8.37
C MET A 23 -4.30 4.61 7.81
N LEU A 24 -3.98 3.99 6.69
CA LEU A 24 -2.72 4.23 6.01
C LEU A 24 -2.99 4.89 4.67
N ILE A 25 -2.37 6.06 4.47
CA ILE A 25 -2.47 6.80 3.21
C ILE A 25 -1.18 6.56 2.43
N ILE A 26 -1.32 6.12 1.19
CA ILE A 26 -0.19 5.94 0.28
C ILE A 26 -0.28 7.00 -0.80
N LYS A 27 0.76 7.84 -0.89
CA LYS A 27 0.88 8.81 -1.97
C LYS A 27 1.69 8.20 -3.10
N THR A 28 1.25 8.40 -4.32
CA THR A 28 1.89 7.84 -5.51
C THR A 28 2.19 8.93 -6.53
N ILE A 29 2.93 8.57 -7.55
CA ILE A 29 3.01 9.44 -8.72
C ILE A 29 1.64 9.48 -9.40
N PRO A 30 1.28 10.59 -10.08
CA PRO A 30 -0.05 10.72 -10.69
C PRO A 30 -0.40 9.55 -11.61
N GLY A 31 -1.64 9.11 -11.53
CA GLY A 31 -2.17 8.05 -12.38
C GLY A 31 -1.91 6.63 -11.89
N HIS A 32 -1.23 6.44 -10.75
CA HIS A 32 -0.79 5.11 -10.32
C HIS A 32 -1.50 4.58 -9.08
N ALA A 33 -2.29 5.40 -8.38
CA ALA A 33 -2.91 4.96 -7.12
C ALA A 33 -3.85 3.78 -7.33
N ASN A 34 -4.67 3.81 -8.39
CA ASN A 34 -5.63 2.75 -8.63
C ASN A 34 -4.95 1.40 -8.92
N SER A 35 -3.89 1.38 -9.72
CA SER A 35 -3.21 0.13 -10.02
C SER A 35 -2.53 -0.47 -8.79
N ILE A 36 -2.02 0.38 -7.90
CA ILE A 36 -1.44 -0.09 -6.64
C ILE A 36 -2.54 -0.64 -5.72
N ALA A 37 -3.70 0.02 -5.66
CA ALA A 37 -4.83 -0.46 -4.89
C ALA A 37 -5.29 -1.84 -5.38
N VAL A 38 -5.37 -2.03 -6.69
CA VAL A 38 -5.73 -3.34 -7.28
C VAL A 38 -4.70 -4.40 -6.88
N PHE A 39 -3.41 -4.05 -6.91
CA PHE A 39 -2.36 -4.98 -6.49
C PHE A 39 -2.55 -5.41 -5.04
N ILE A 40 -2.83 -4.45 -4.15
CA ILE A 40 -3.04 -4.73 -2.73
C ILE A 40 -4.30 -5.57 -2.52
N ASP A 41 -5.40 -5.23 -3.20
CA ASP A 41 -6.65 -5.96 -3.11
C ASP A 41 -6.45 -7.41 -3.57
N ASN A 42 -5.70 -7.62 -4.65
CA ASN A 42 -5.45 -8.97 -5.18
C ASN A 42 -4.57 -9.81 -4.24
N ALA A 43 -3.80 -9.19 -3.37
CA ALA A 43 -3.03 -9.94 -2.37
C ALA A 43 -3.94 -10.60 -1.32
N GLY A 44 -5.18 -10.13 -1.18
CA GLY A 44 -6.20 -10.79 -0.38
C GLY A 44 -5.91 -10.85 1.11
N ARG A 45 -5.24 -9.84 1.67
CA ARG A 45 -4.92 -9.83 3.09
C ARG A 45 -6.15 -9.58 3.94
N TYR A 46 -6.43 -10.52 4.85
CA TYR A 46 -7.55 -10.38 5.77
C TYR A 46 -7.47 -9.09 6.61
N GLU A 47 -6.26 -8.70 6.99
CA GLU A 47 -6.02 -7.54 7.85
C GLU A 47 -6.48 -6.22 7.22
N ILE A 48 -6.63 -6.20 5.91
CA ILE A 48 -7.06 -5.01 5.18
C ILE A 48 -8.53 -5.17 4.82
N ALA A 49 -9.38 -4.28 5.36
CA ALA A 49 -10.81 -4.31 5.07
C ALA A 49 -11.09 -3.88 3.64
N GLY A 50 -10.31 -2.92 3.14
CA GLY A 50 -10.47 -2.46 1.77
C GLY A 50 -9.55 -1.30 1.46
N THR A 51 -9.57 -0.89 0.19
CA THR A 51 -8.80 0.27 -0.28
C THR A 51 -9.70 1.19 -1.09
N ILE A 52 -9.38 2.48 -1.07
CA ILE A 52 -10.04 3.48 -1.89
C ILE A 52 -8.94 4.29 -2.58
N ALA A 53 -9.01 4.39 -3.90
CA ALA A 53 -7.96 5.05 -4.67
C ALA A 53 -8.50 6.19 -5.51
N GLY A 54 -7.78 7.31 -5.51
CA GLY A 54 -7.96 8.39 -6.46
C GLY A 54 -6.88 8.32 -7.53
N ASP A 55 -6.35 9.46 -7.93
CA ASP A 55 -5.31 9.53 -8.97
C ASP A 55 -3.91 9.28 -8.40
N ASP A 56 -3.55 9.98 -7.33
CA ASP A 56 -2.22 9.96 -6.72
C ASP A 56 -2.26 9.61 -5.23
N THR A 57 -3.39 9.21 -4.73
CA THR A 57 -3.59 8.93 -3.31
C THR A 57 -4.47 7.69 -3.16
N LEU A 58 -4.04 6.77 -2.32
CA LEU A 58 -4.88 5.64 -1.97
C LEU A 58 -4.94 5.50 -0.46
N LEU A 59 -6.09 5.03 0.01
CA LEU A 59 -6.38 4.87 1.41
C LEU A 59 -6.52 3.39 1.71
N ILE A 60 -5.77 2.90 2.69
CA ILE A 60 -5.90 1.53 3.17
C ILE A 60 -6.64 1.56 4.50
N ILE A 61 -7.72 0.81 4.56
CA ILE A 61 -8.58 0.75 5.75
C ILE A 61 -8.37 -0.61 6.41
N PRO A 62 -7.75 -0.65 7.60
CA PRO A 62 -7.56 -1.92 8.32
C PRO A 62 -8.89 -2.44 8.88
N ARG A 63 -8.97 -3.74 9.10
CA ARG A 63 -10.09 -4.30 9.85
C ARG A 63 -10.03 -3.84 11.30
N ASP A 64 -11.16 -3.93 11.98
CA ASP A 64 -11.26 -3.57 13.39
C ASP A 64 -10.15 -4.25 14.19
N LYS A 65 -9.56 -3.50 15.10
CA LYS A 65 -8.53 -3.96 16.04
C LYS A 65 -7.20 -4.35 15.41
N ILE A 66 -7.05 -4.15 14.09
CA ILE A 66 -5.77 -4.36 13.42
C ILE A 66 -4.96 -3.07 13.52
N SER A 67 -3.75 -3.17 14.07
CA SER A 67 -2.87 -2.01 14.22
C SER A 67 -2.25 -1.60 12.89
N LEU A 68 -1.88 -0.33 12.78
CA LEU A 68 -1.16 0.14 11.58
C LEU A 68 0.21 -0.54 11.46
N SER A 69 0.87 -0.84 12.57
CA SER A 69 2.12 -1.61 12.51
C SER A 69 1.92 -2.95 11.82
N HIS A 70 0.81 -3.62 12.11
CA HIS A 70 0.47 -4.89 11.46
C HIS A 70 0.21 -4.69 9.96
N VAL A 71 -0.50 -3.61 9.60
CA VAL A 71 -0.74 -3.28 8.19
C VAL A 71 0.57 -3.03 7.45
N HIS A 72 1.50 -2.28 8.06
CA HIS A 72 2.82 -2.07 7.47
C HIS A 72 3.56 -3.39 7.25
N SER A 73 3.47 -4.32 8.20
CA SER A 73 4.07 -5.65 8.04
C SER A 73 3.44 -6.41 6.87
N CYS A 74 2.13 -6.33 6.72
CA CYS A 74 1.43 -6.96 5.59
C CYS A 74 1.89 -6.37 4.25
N LEU A 75 2.05 -5.04 4.20
CA LEU A 75 2.52 -4.39 2.99
C LEU A 75 3.96 -4.80 2.65
N GLU A 76 4.82 -4.89 3.65
CA GLU A 76 6.20 -5.31 3.43
C GLU A 76 6.26 -6.74 2.89
N MET A 77 5.36 -7.62 3.33
CA MET A 77 5.27 -8.98 2.81
C MET A 77 4.79 -9.01 1.36
N SER A 78 3.87 -8.13 1.00
CA SER A 78 3.32 -8.05 -0.36
C SER A 78 4.26 -7.29 -1.31
N LEU A 79 4.99 -6.31 -0.78
CA LEU A 79 5.90 -5.45 -1.55
C LEU A 79 7.25 -5.40 -0.83
N PRO A 80 8.04 -6.50 -0.90
CA PRO A 80 9.32 -6.55 -0.18
C PRO A 80 10.24 -5.40 -0.58
N GLY A 81 10.79 -4.72 0.42
CA GLY A 81 11.66 -3.58 0.22
C GLY A 81 10.93 -2.23 0.25
N LEU A 82 9.60 -2.23 0.37
CA LEU A 82 8.82 -0.99 0.37
C LEU A 82 9.31 -0.01 1.43
N HIS A 83 9.41 -0.45 2.68
CA HIS A 83 9.76 0.45 3.80
C HIS A 83 11.22 0.87 3.77
N LYS A 84 12.05 0.14 3.05
CA LYS A 84 13.44 0.51 2.82
C LYS A 84 13.56 1.58 1.75
N GLN A 85 12.68 1.53 0.76
CA GLN A 85 12.66 2.45 -0.37
C GLN A 85 11.88 3.72 -0.06
N VAL A 86 10.80 3.60 0.72
CA VAL A 86 9.86 4.70 0.98
C VAL A 86 9.74 4.89 2.49
N GLY A 87 10.02 6.08 2.97
CA GLY A 87 9.91 6.39 4.39
C GLY A 87 8.46 6.54 4.84
N ARG A 88 8.23 6.41 6.16
CA ARG A 88 6.94 6.70 6.79
C ARG A 88 6.92 8.15 7.25
N GLU A 89 5.77 8.78 7.08
CA GLU A 89 5.54 10.14 7.59
C GLU A 89 4.54 10.14 8.72
#